data_1c6eda1d0af04ccd6444a28a626fd132
#
_entry.id   1c6eda1d0af04ccd6444a28a626fd132
#
_cell.length_a   1.000
_cell.length_b   1.000
_cell.length_c   1.000
_cell.angle_alpha   90.00
_cell.angle_beta   90.00
_cell.angle_gamma   90.00
#
_symmetry.space_group_name_H-M   'P 1'
#
loop_
_entity.id
_entity.type
_entity.pdbx_description
1 polymer ?
#
loop_
_entity_poly.entity_id
_entity_poly.type
_entity_poly.pdbx_seq_one_letter_code
_entity_poly.pdbx_strand_id
1 'polypeptide(L)'
;MNLLSFDHVLKNPQDYVSEIYTYGFQDVADGRHIFRNIQPRGYHDDFAKFVSKLFPDYKIELNFVRRSPLNQEEPNFIHSDEMMGDITCILYLNEMAPVEDGTTIYDEDKNPLFVIYSKFNRMIAFDSNVFHSRNIFENFGYEESARLIQVIFLKYKK
;
A
#
# COMPACT_ATOMS: atom_id res chain seq x y z
N MET A 1 8.89 -12.57 12.41
CA MET A 1 8.40 -11.59 11.42
C MET A 1 9.11 -10.26 11.63
N ASN A 2 9.56 -9.68 10.56
CA ASN A 2 10.19 -8.38 10.60
C ASN A 2 9.24 -7.34 10.02
N LEU A 3 8.96 -6.32 10.81
CA LEU A 3 8.27 -5.13 10.35
C LEU A 3 9.31 -4.04 10.14
N LEU A 4 9.38 -3.51 8.94
CA LEU A 4 10.25 -2.39 8.60
C LEU A 4 9.40 -1.15 8.34
N SER A 5 9.88 0.00 8.77
CA SER A 5 9.25 1.28 8.51
C SER A 5 10.33 2.31 8.15
N PHE A 6 10.12 3.03 7.06
CA PHE A 6 11.01 4.06 6.57
C PHE A 6 10.24 5.33 6.28
N ASP A 7 10.70 6.45 6.78
CA ASP A 7 10.18 7.76 6.40
C ASP A 7 11.04 8.36 5.29
N HIS A 8 10.50 9.33 4.58
CA HIS A 8 11.21 10.06 3.52
C HIS A 8 11.74 9.14 2.41
N VAL A 9 10.88 8.20 1.97
CA VAL A 9 11.25 7.19 0.98
C VAL A 9 11.52 7.81 -0.39
N LEU A 10 10.63 8.69 -0.84
CA LEU A 10 10.77 9.38 -2.12
C LEU A 10 11.48 10.72 -1.92
N LYS A 11 12.27 11.10 -2.89
CA LYS A 11 13.01 12.34 -2.88
C LYS A 11 12.11 13.56 -3.14
N ASN A 12 11.16 13.42 -4.07
CA ASN A 12 10.22 14.46 -4.45
C ASN A 12 8.79 13.92 -4.38
N PRO A 13 8.25 13.70 -3.18
CA PRO A 13 6.97 13.00 -3.03
C PRO A 13 5.77 13.77 -3.60
N GLN A 14 5.76 15.10 -3.54
CA GLN A 14 4.67 15.90 -4.10
C GLN A 14 4.61 15.76 -5.62
N ASP A 15 5.76 15.83 -6.28
CA ASP A 15 5.85 15.65 -7.74
C ASP A 15 5.43 14.24 -8.14
N TYR A 16 5.81 13.24 -7.36
CA TYR A 16 5.45 11.86 -7.57
C TYR A 16 3.92 11.68 -7.53
N VAL A 17 3.26 12.23 -6.54
CA VAL A 17 1.80 12.17 -6.42
C VAL A 17 1.13 12.93 -7.56
N SER A 18 1.63 14.10 -7.93
CA SER A 18 1.10 14.86 -9.07
C SER A 18 1.16 14.06 -10.37
N GLU A 19 2.25 13.36 -10.59
CA GLU A 19 2.40 12.47 -11.75
C GLU A 19 1.38 11.34 -11.74
N ILE A 20 1.15 10.72 -10.59
CA ILE A 20 0.13 9.68 -10.45
C ILE A 20 -1.24 10.20 -10.91
N TYR A 21 -1.63 11.39 -10.46
CA TYR A 21 -2.92 11.98 -10.86
C TYR A 21 -2.97 12.37 -12.33
N THR A 22 -1.84 12.63 -12.96
CA THR A 22 -1.78 12.90 -14.39
C THR A 22 -2.17 11.69 -15.24
N TYR A 23 -1.77 10.48 -14.81
CA TYR A 23 -2.09 9.25 -15.53
C TYR A 23 -3.48 8.69 -15.21
N GLY A 24 -4.08 9.07 -14.11
CA GLY A 24 -5.42 8.68 -13.73
C GLY A 24 -5.56 7.24 -13.24
N PHE A 25 -6.81 6.84 -13.02
CA PHE A 25 -7.15 5.57 -12.38
C PHE A 25 -8.18 4.82 -13.20
N GLN A 26 -8.21 3.49 -13.03
CA GLN A 26 -9.14 2.62 -13.72
C GLN A 26 -9.69 1.57 -12.76
N ASP A 27 -10.84 0.99 -13.09
CA ASP A 27 -11.37 -0.14 -12.36
C ASP A 27 -10.81 -1.42 -12.97
N VAL A 28 -10.46 -2.38 -12.12
CA VAL A 28 -9.88 -3.66 -12.52
C VAL A 28 -10.78 -4.78 -11.99
N ALA A 29 -11.21 -5.68 -12.87
CA ALA A 29 -12.05 -6.82 -12.51
C ALA A 29 -11.25 -8.12 -12.62
N ASP A 30 -11.43 -9.02 -11.63
CA ASP A 30 -10.79 -10.35 -11.63
C ASP A 30 -11.81 -11.49 -11.76
N GLY A 31 -13.03 -11.18 -12.21
CA GLY A 31 -14.13 -12.14 -12.37
C GLY A 31 -15.02 -12.30 -11.14
N ARG A 32 -14.56 -11.93 -9.95
CA ARG A 32 -15.33 -11.98 -8.70
C ARG A 32 -15.46 -10.62 -8.05
N HIS A 33 -14.42 -9.80 -8.16
CA HIS A 33 -14.33 -8.50 -7.51
C HIS A 33 -14.01 -7.42 -8.53
N ILE A 34 -14.51 -6.22 -8.26
CA ILE A 34 -14.12 -5.02 -8.99
C ILE A 34 -13.29 -4.18 -8.03
N PHE A 35 -12.03 -3.96 -8.40
CA PHE A 35 -11.14 -3.07 -7.67
C PHE A 35 -11.22 -1.69 -8.30
N ARG A 36 -11.72 -0.72 -7.56
CA ARG A 36 -11.95 0.63 -8.03
C ARG A 36 -10.72 1.51 -7.86
N ASN A 37 -10.56 2.44 -8.80
CA ASN A 37 -9.53 3.48 -8.75
C ASN A 37 -8.12 2.91 -8.55
N ILE A 38 -7.73 2.01 -9.44
CA ILE A 38 -6.41 1.41 -9.47
C ILE A 38 -5.57 2.04 -10.57
N GLN A 39 -4.31 2.29 -10.29
CA GLN A 39 -3.31 2.63 -11.30
C GLN A 39 -2.21 1.58 -11.28
N PRO A 40 -2.16 0.68 -12.28
CA PRO A 40 -1.04 -0.24 -12.39
C PRO A 40 0.27 0.52 -12.58
N ARG A 41 1.33 0.08 -11.90
CA ARG A 41 2.65 0.67 -12.00
C ARG A 41 3.62 -0.37 -12.58
N GLY A 42 4.74 0.12 -13.08
CA GLY A 42 5.78 -0.75 -13.64
C GLY A 42 6.89 -1.06 -12.64
N TYR A 43 8.08 -1.33 -13.18
CA TYR A 43 9.24 -1.71 -12.36
C TYR A 43 10.23 -0.56 -12.15
N HIS A 44 9.94 0.63 -12.68
CA HIS A 44 10.92 1.71 -12.79
C HIS A 44 10.50 3.03 -12.14
N ASP A 45 9.35 3.08 -11.47
CA ASP A 45 9.01 4.28 -10.70
C ASP A 45 9.93 4.40 -9.48
N ASP A 46 9.95 5.56 -8.84
CA ASP A 46 10.87 5.82 -7.74
C ASP A 46 10.65 4.89 -6.56
N PHE A 47 9.40 4.52 -6.26
CA PHE A 47 9.12 3.57 -5.19
C PHE A 47 9.61 2.17 -5.54
N ALA A 48 9.36 1.72 -6.78
CA ALA A 48 9.85 0.42 -7.25
C ALA A 48 11.38 0.35 -7.16
N LYS A 49 12.07 1.41 -7.53
CA LYS A 49 13.53 1.47 -7.41
C LYS A 49 14.01 1.39 -5.97
N PHE A 50 13.34 2.11 -5.06
CA PHE A 50 13.67 2.05 -3.63
C PHE A 50 13.51 0.65 -3.08
N VAL A 51 12.37 0.02 -3.35
CA VAL A 51 12.04 -1.32 -2.88
C VAL A 51 13.02 -2.36 -3.44
N SER A 52 13.38 -2.24 -4.72
CA SER A 52 14.31 -3.17 -5.37
C SER A 52 15.72 -3.08 -4.79
N LYS A 53 16.15 -1.90 -4.37
CA LYS A 53 17.43 -1.74 -3.68
C LYS A 53 17.41 -2.27 -2.26
N LEU A 54 16.28 -2.11 -1.57
CA LEU A 54 16.11 -2.58 -0.20
C LEU A 54 16.04 -4.11 -0.14
N PHE A 55 15.42 -4.74 -1.14
CA PHE A 55 15.20 -6.18 -1.22
C PHE A 55 15.78 -6.75 -2.52
N PRO A 56 17.13 -6.80 -2.67
CA PRO A 56 17.74 -7.19 -3.93
C PRO A 56 17.51 -8.65 -4.33
N ASP A 57 17.15 -9.50 -3.38
CA ASP A 57 16.89 -10.92 -3.63
C ASP A 57 15.41 -11.20 -4.02
N TYR A 58 14.62 -10.15 -4.16
CA TYR A 58 13.20 -10.24 -4.48
C TYR A 58 12.89 -9.55 -5.79
N LYS A 59 11.90 -10.09 -6.49
CA LYS A 59 11.36 -9.45 -7.70
C LYS A 59 9.99 -8.83 -7.39
N ILE A 60 9.64 -7.80 -8.12
CA ILE A 60 8.32 -7.19 -8.03
C ILE A 60 7.32 -8.11 -8.75
N GLU A 61 6.35 -8.62 -8.02
CA GLU A 61 5.27 -9.43 -8.56
C GLU A 61 4.07 -8.57 -8.96
N LEU A 62 3.76 -7.56 -8.15
CA LEU A 62 2.65 -6.66 -8.40
C LEU A 62 2.99 -5.28 -7.84
N ASN A 63 2.63 -4.23 -8.58
CA ASN A 63 2.84 -2.85 -8.18
C ASN A 63 1.67 -2.01 -8.66
N PHE A 64 0.96 -1.38 -7.73
CA PHE A 64 -0.18 -0.54 -8.07
C PHE A 64 -0.41 0.56 -7.05
N VAL A 65 -1.05 1.64 -7.49
CA VAL A 65 -1.57 2.69 -6.63
C VAL A 65 -3.08 2.50 -6.52
N ARG A 66 -3.62 2.65 -5.32
CA ARG A 66 -5.06 2.65 -5.09
C ARG A 66 -5.48 3.99 -4.50
N ARG A 67 -6.52 4.56 -5.09
CA ARG A 67 -7.20 5.72 -4.54
C ARG A 67 -8.54 5.27 -3.95
N SER A 68 -8.82 5.65 -2.72
CA SER A 68 -10.01 5.23 -1.99
C SER A 68 -10.75 6.43 -1.43
N PRO A 69 -11.59 7.09 -2.25
CA PRO A 69 -12.38 8.23 -1.77
C PRO A 69 -13.49 7.80 -0.81
N LEU A 70 -14.02 8.76 -0.06
CA LEU A 70 -15.14 8.55 0.84
C LEU A 70 -16.29 7.85 0.10
N ASN A 71 -16.90 6.89 0.77
CA ASN A 71 -18.01 6.06 0.26
C ASN A 71 -17.63 5.06 -0.86
N GLN A 72 -16.37 4.95 -1.24
CA GLN A 72 -15.96 3.84 -2.10
C GLN A 72 -16.06 2.54 -1.30
N GLU A 73 -16.82 1.59 -1.82
CA GLU A 73 -16.92 0.27 -1.21
C GLU A 73 -15.72 -0.58 -1.58
N GLU A 74 -15.08 -1.17 -0.59
CA GLU A 74 -13.99 -2.12 -0.78
C GLU A 74 -13.90 -3.06 0.42
N PRO A 75 -13.39 -4.29 0.22
CA PRO A 75 -13.21 -5.22 1.34
C PRO A 75 -12.30 -4.63 2.39
N ASN A 76 -12.69 -4.74 3.65
CA ASN A 76 -11.93 -4.15 4.75
C ASN A 76 -12.05 -5.05 5.98
N PHE A 77 -11.09 -5.96 6.14
CA PHE A 77 -11.09 -6.97 7.17
C PHE A 77 -9.65 -7.38 7.50
N ILE A 78 -9.48 -8.11 8.58
CA ILE A 78 -8.18 -8.69 8.93
C ILE A 78 -7.90 -9.85 7.96
N HIS A 79 -6.78 -9.77 7.27
CA HIS A 79 -6.42 -10.74 6.23
C HIS A 79 -4.90 -10.88 6.11
N SER A 80 -4.46 -11.87 5.36
CA SER A 80 -3.08 -12.00 4.90
C SER A 80 -3.01 -11.86 3.38
N ASP A 81 -1.84 -11.54 2.87
CA ASP A 81 -1.58 -11.42 1.44
C ASP A 81 -0.67 -12.55 0.92
N GLU A 82 -0.64 -13.68 1.61
CA GLU A 82 0.28 -14.79 1.27
C GLU A 82 0.15 -15.29 -0.17
N MET A 83 -1.04 -15.15 -0.74
CA MET A 83 -1.29 -15.52 -2.14
C MET A 83 -0.71 -14.53 -3.14
N MET A 84 -0.34 -13.33 -2.69
CA MET A 84 0.11 -12.23 -3.55
C MET A 84 1.63 -12.16 -3.65
N GLY A 85 2.36 -12.68 -2.67
CA GLY A 85 3.81 -12.62 -2.64
C GLY A 85 4.38 -13.05 -1.30
N ASP A 86 5.66 -12.76 -1.10
CA ASP A 86 6.37 -13.06 0.14
C ASP A 86 6.50 -11.84 1.06
N ILE A 87 6.64 -10.66 0.48
CA ILE A 87 6.73 -9.39 1.21
C ILE A 87 5.70 -8.41 0.66
N THR A 88 5.01 -7.73 1.57
CA THR A 88 4.09 -6.63 1.26
C THR A 88 4.75 -5.31 1.63
N CYS A 89 4.79 -4.37 0.69
CA CYS A 89 5.28 -3.01 0.91
C CYS A 89 4.14 -2.03 0.66
N ILE A 90 3.90 -1.12 1.60
CA ILE A 90 2.86 -0.09 1.49
C ILE A 90 3.52 1.28 1.65
N LEU A 91 3.28 2.17 0.70
CA LEU A 91 3.71 3.57 0.76
C LEU A 91 2.49 4.46 0.93
N TYR A 92 2.50 5.29 1.98
CA TYR A 92 1.42 6.24 2.26
C TYR A 92 1.67 7.54 1.52
N LEU A 93 0.69 7.99 0.75
CA LEU A 93 0.83 9.10 -0.20
C LEU A 93 -0.10 10.29 0.07
N ASN A 94 -0.63 10.40 1.28
CA ASN A 94 -1.45 11.55 1.66
C ASN A 94 -0.65 12.53 2.52
N GLU A 95 -0.60 13.80 2.11
CA GLU A 95 -0.04 14.86 2.94
C GLU A 95 -0.90 15.10 4.19
N MET A 96 -2.21 14.92 4.04
CA MET A 96 -3.17 15.01 5.13
C MET A 96 -4.05 13.77 5.14
N ALA A 97 -4.13 13.14 6.29
CA ALA A 97 -4.96 11.96 6.52
C ALA A 97 -5.55 12.04 7.92
N PRO A 98 -6.64 11.31 8.21
CA PRO A 98 -7.09 11.16 9.58
C PRO A 98 -5.95 10.66 10.48
N VAL A 99 -5.87 11.19 11.70
CA VAL A 99 -4.76 10.89 12.63
C VAL A 99 -4.60 9.40 12.87
N GLU A 100 -5.69 8.65 12.85
CA GLU A 100 -5.70 7.22 13.14
C GLU A 100 -5.44 6.35 11.90
N ASP A 101 -5.33 6.92 10.71
CA ASP A 101 -5.06 6.16 9.49
C ASP A 101 -3.73 5.40 9.59
N GLY A 102 -3.68 4.25 8.97
CA GLY A 102 -2.50 3.40 8.97
C GLY A 102 -2.84 1.93 8.87
N THR A 103 -1.96 1.10 9.42
CA THR A 103 -2.04 -0.36 9.33
C THR A 103 -1.79 -1.00 10.68
N THR A 104 -2.59 -1.98 11.03
CA THR A 104 -2.40 -2.81 12.22
C THR A 104 -1.92 -4.20 11.82
N ILE A 105 -0.89 -4.69 12.47
CA ILE A 105 -0.35 -6.03 12.32
C ILE A 105 -0.82 -6.89 13.50
N TYR A 106 -1.26 -8.10 13.21
CA TYR A 106 -1.83 -9.03 14.19
C TYR A 106 -0.98 -10.30 14.31
N ASP A 107 -1.12 -10.98 15.45
CA ASP A 107 -0.59 -12.32 15.62
C ASP A 107 -1.49 -13.37 14.95
N GLU A 108 -1.16 -14.66 15.12
CA GLU A 108 -1.92 -15.76 14.53
C GLU A 108 -3.34 -15.86 15.07
N ASP A 109 -3.57 -15.40 16.28
CA ASP A 109 -4.89 -15.38 16.93
C ASP A 109 -5.66 -14.10 16.67
N LYS A 110 -5.12 -13.25 15.78
CA LYS A 110 -5.69 -11.94 15.41
C LYS A 110 -5.73 -10.95 16.57
N ASN A 111 -4.76 -11.04 17.46
CA ASN A 111 -4.54 -10.03 18.49
C ASN A 111 -3.57 -8.97 17.94
N PRO A 112 -3.83 -7.68 18.16
CA PRO A 112 -2.95 -6.63 17.67
C PRO A 112 -1.54 -6.74 18.27
N LEU A 113 -0.52 -6.68 17.41
CA LEU A 113 0.88 -6.63 17.81
C LEU A 113 1.47 -5.24 17.61
N PHE A 114 1.20 -4.62 16.47
CA PHE A 114 1.74 -3.32 16.10
C PHE A 114 0.66 -2.49 15.43
N VAL A 115 0.57 -1.23 15.84
CA VAL A 115 -0.26 -0.22 15.17
C VAL A 115 0.69 0.80 14.57
N ILE A 116 0.67 0.92 13.25
CA ILE A 116 1.51 1.88 12.53
C ILE A 116 0.59 2.98 11.98
N TYR A 117 0.90 4.23 12.31
CA TYR A 117 0.15 5.36 11.76
C TYR A 117 0.73 5.77 10.42
N SER A 118 -0.15 6.15 9.51
CA SER A 118 0.27 6.67 8.22
C SER A 118 0.99 8.01 8.38
N LYS A 119 1.91 8.27 7.48
CA LYS A 119 2.60 9.54 7.36
C LYS A 119 2.97 9.70 5.90
N PHE A 120 2.81 10.90 5.37
CA PHE A 120 3.18 11.17 3.98
C PHE A 120 4.62 10.74 3.71
N ASN A 121 4.79 9.94 2.65
CA ASN A 121 6.12 9.44 2.25
C ASN A 121 6.73 8.42 3.22
N ARG A 122 5.90 7.76 4.02
CA ARG A 122 6.30 6.61 4.86
C ARG A 122 5.96 5.33 4.15
N MET A 123 6.92 4.41 4.12
CA MET A 123 6.66 3.05 3.70
C MET A 123 6.75 2.09 4.88
N ILE A 124 5.95 1.04 4.86
CA ILE A 124 6.09 -0.11 5.74
C ILE A 124 6.27 -1.37 4.89
N ALA A 125 6.98 -2.35 5.41
CA ALA A 125 7.15 -3.65 4.77
C ALA A 125 7.05 -4.75 5.82
N PHE A 126 6.37 -5.83 5.47
CA PHE A 126 6.16 -6.97 6.35
C PHE A 126 5.94 -8.24 5.53
N ASP A 127 6.10 -9.40 6.18
CA ASP A 127 5.86 -10.67 5.52
C ASP A 127 4.40 -10.79 5.08
N SER A 128 4.15 -11.19 3.83
CA SER A 128 2.79 -11.20 3.28
C SER A 128 1.85 -12.19 3.96
N ASN A 129 2.38 -13.20 4.66
CA ASN A 129 1.57 -14.17 5.39
C ASN A 129 1.06 -13.68 6.75
N VAL A 130 1.44 -12.46 7.14
CA VAL A 130 1.04 -11.88 8.42
C VAL A 130 -0.35 -11.27 8.33
N PHE A 131 -1.19 -11.50 9.33
CA PHE A 131 -2.50 -10.86 9.40
C PHE A 131 -2.35 -9.36 9.63
N HIS A 132 -3.08 -8.60 8.85
CA HIS A 132 -3.08 -7.15 8.96
C HIS A 132 -4.43 -6.58 8.53
N SER A 133 -4.68 -5.33 8.89
CA SER A 133 -5.84 -4.56 8.46
C SER A 133 -5.50 -3.08 8.43
N ARG A 134 -6.39 -2.31 7.83
CA ARG A 134 -6.36 -0.84 8.00
C ARG A 134 -6.73 -0.51 9.44
N ASN A 135 -6.19 0.60 9.95
CA ASN A 135 -6.55 1.08 11.30
C ASN A 135 -7.98 1.60 11.35
N ILE A 136 -8.43 2.25 10.27
CA ILE A 136 -9.79 2.76 10.15
C ILE A 136 -10.46 2.10 8.94
N PHE A 137 -11.76 1.80 9.09
CA PHE A 137 -12.49 1.03 8.09
C PHE A 137 -13.16 1.89 7.03
N GLU A 138 -13.29 3.20 7.28
CA GLU A 138 -13.89 4.12 6.32
C GLU A 138 -12.81 4.75 5.43
N ASN A 139 -13.13 4.90 4.17
CA ASN A 139 -12.34 5.69 3.25
C ASN A 139 -12.55 7.17 3.53
N PHE A 140 -11.68 8.02 3.02
CA PHE A 140 -11.76 9.45 3.28
C PHE A 140 -11.40 10.26 2.03
N GLY A 141 -11.85 11.52 2.04
CA GLY A 141 -11.49 12.51 1.04
C GLY A 141 -12.17 12.32 -0.30
N TYR A 142 -11.91 13.25 -1.20
CA TYR A 142 -12.44 13.28 -2.56
C TYR A 142 -11.31 13.67 -3.50
N GLU A 143 -11.32 13.10 -4.70
CA GLU A 143 -10.31 13.42 -5.72
C GLU A 143 -8.90 13.37 -5.14
N GLU A 144 -8.16 14.48 -5.15
CA GLU A 144 -6.77 14.54 -4.70
C GLU A 144 -6.59 14.43 -3.18
N SER A 145 -7.66 14.64 -2.41
CA SER A 145 -7.63 14.43 -0.96
C SER A 145 -8.02 13.02 -0.55
N ALA A 146 -8.45 12.18 -1.49
CA ALA A 146 -8.82 10.80 -1.21
C ALA A 146 -7.64 10.00 -0.70
N ARG A 147 -7.92 8.98 0.11
CA ARG A 147 -6.91 8.04 0.59
C ARG A 147 -6.13 7.49 -0.60
N LEU A 148 -4.80 7.57 -0.52
CA LEU A 148 -3.90 7.15 -1.60
C LEU A 148 -2.76 6.34 -1.03
N ILE A 149 -2.59 5.12 -1.51
CA ILE A 149 -1.47 4.26 -1.16
C ILE A 149 -0.90 3.62 -2.41
N GLN A 150 0.38 3.26 -2.35
CA GLN A 150 0.97 2.39 -3.35
C GLN A 150 1.37 1.09 -2.67
N VAL A 151 1.07 -0.03 -3.32
CA VAL A 151 1.35 -1.37 -2.81
C VAL A 151 2.26 -2.09 -3.79
N ILE A 152 3.33 -2.68 -3.26
CA ILE A 152 4.20 -3.58 -4.02
C ILE A 152 4.23 -4.91 -3.30
N PHE A 153 3.97 -5.99 -4.04
CA PHE A 153 4.18 -7.36 -3.57
C PHE A 153 5.46 -7.90 -4.17
N LEU A 154 6.31 -8.46 -3.33
CA LEU A 154 7.60 -9.01 -3.73
C LEU A 154 7.60 -10.52 -3.61
N LYS A 155 8.28 -11.17 -4.54
CA LYS A 155 8.49 -12.61 -4.56
C LYS A 155 9.97 -12.92 -4.53
N TYR A 156 10.39 -13.88 -3.71
CA TYR A 156 11.78 -14.29 -3.62
C TYR A 156 12.26 -14.84 -4.97
N LYS A 157 13.44 -14.41 -5.40
CA LYS A 157 14.11 -14.94 -6.60
C LYS A 157 14.75 -16.26 -6.24
N LYS A 158 14.36 -17.31 -6.88
CA LYS A 158 14.97 -18.64 -6.68
C LYS A 158 16.04 -18.91 -7.72
#